data_faab2cef05e40fbbcd4b9b6859bfcfc5
#
_entry.id   faab2cef05e40fbbcd4b9b6859bfcfc5
#
_cell.length_a   1.000
_cell.length_b   1.000
_cell.length_c   1.000
_cell.angle_alpha   90.00
_cell.angle_beta   90.00
_cell.angle_gamma   90.00
#
_symmetry.space_group_name_H-M   'P 1'
#
loop_
_entity.id
_entity.type
_entity.pdbx_description
1 polymer ?
#
loop_
_entity_poly.entity_id
_entity_poly.type
_entity_poly.pdbx_seq_one_letter_code
_entity_poly.pdbx_strand_id
1 'polypeptide(L)'
;MVDGTQRRNLLKFGGAGALLAGVTLDAPRAAAQAVSTSLLRTVLDRGHLIVGTGSTNPPWHFEDDAGKLTGMDIAMARILAKGLFDDETKVEYVIQEPAARVPNITTGKVDVVIQFMTVSPARAQLVAFSRPYYVEGAALLTAPKSKWQTYAALKAAGSQVRASVLQNVDADGLVHLALPDAQVLQLDTQANVFEAITAGRADVAVVDASTVKWLVKKNPGIYTDPGYAYEAQLYSAAMRQGDPDWLLWVDTCFNVAMHGHQPEIYTSAFEAFFGEKPPVQKPGFPPY
;
A
#
# COMPACT_ATOMS: atom_id res chain seq x y z
N MET A 1 -66.90 -2.08 49.15
CA MET A 1 -66.71 -2.09 50.62
C MET A 1 -65.55 -1.16 50.87
N VAL A 2 -65.88 0.05 51.24
CA VAL A 2 -65.76 0.64 52.57
C VAL A 2 -64.26 1.01 52.83
N ASP A 3 -63.87 2.15 53.03
CA ASP A 3 -64.24 3.46 53.67
C ASP A 3 -62.90 3.90 54.29
N GLY A 4 -62.45 5.01 54.31
CA GLY A 4 -62.91 6.28 54.73
C GLY A 4 -61.78 7.05 55.37
N THR A 5 -61.72 8.25 54.95
CA THR A 5 -61.81 9.48 55.75
C THR A 5 -60.67 9.87 56.70
N GLN A 6 -60.18 11.11 56.41
CA GLN A 6 -59.95 12.25 57.31
C GLN A 6 -58.80 12.15 58.32
N ARG A 7 -57.99 13.19 58.61
CA ARG A 7 -58.26 14.61 58.83
C ARG A 7 -56.96 15.41 58.92
N ARG A 8 -57.02 16.63 58.44
CA ARG A 8 -56.31 17.86 58.81
C ARG A 8 -55.72 17.91 60.23
N ASN A 9 -54.48 18.40 60.27
CA ASN A 9 -54.20 19.50 61.26
C ASN A 9 -53.00 20.36 60.82
N LEU A 10 -53.28 21.66 60.75
CA LEU A 10 -52.30 22.76 60.73
C LEU A 10 -51.59 22.82 62.09
N LEU A 11 -50.33 23.18 62.06
CA LEU A 11 -49.80 24.14 63.00
C LEU A 11 -48.43 24.73 62.56
N LYS A 12 -48.32 25.99 62.82
CA LYS A 12 -47.41 27.03 62.42
C LYS A 12 -46.04 27.01 63.15
N PHE A 13 -45.13 27.78 62.59
CA PHE A 13 -44.01 28.52 63.13
C PHE A 13 -42.63 27.90 63.19
N GLY A 14 -41.69 28.64 62.58
CA GLY A 14 -40.30 28.63 62.96
C GLY A 14 -39.37 28.94 61.80
N GLY A 15 -39.04 30.22 61.56
CA GLY A 15 -38.04 30.62 60.58
C GLY A 15 -36.64 30.21 61.02
N ALA A 16 -35.84 29.66 60.10
CA ALA A 16 -34.40 29.63 60.20
C ALA A 16 -33.84 29.72 58.77
N GLY A 17 -33.04 30.75 58.58
CA GLY A 17 -32.40 31.02 57.26
C GLY A 17 -31.53 29.86 56.80
N ALA A 18 -31.83 29.32 55.65
CA ALA A 18 -30.96 28.39 54.96
C ALA A 18 -30.06 29.18 54.01
N LEU A 19 -28.76 29.23 54.35
CA LEU A 19 -27.70 29.60 53.44
C LEU A 19 -27.73 28.65 52.24
N LEU A 20 -28.16 29.14 51.07
CA LEU A 20 -27.96 28.45 49.78
C LEU A 20 -26.47 28.49 49.47
N ALA A 21 -25.74 27.44 49.86
CA ALA A 21 -24.45 27.15 49.29
C ALA A 21 -24.66 26.76 47.81
N GLY A 22 -24.35 27.72 46.94
CA GLY A 22 -24.33 27.45 45.49
C GLY A 22 -23.26 26.42 45.19
N VAL A 23 -23.71 25.19 44.96
CA VAL A 23 -22.85 24.16 44.31
C VAL A 23 -22.76 24.54 42.85
N THR A 24 -21.71 25.24 42.48
CA THR A 24 -21.31 25.38 41.08
C THR A 24 -20.86 24.01 40.60
N LEU A 25 -21.73 23.30 39.89
CA LEU A 25 -21.34 22.16 39.10
C LEU A 25 -20.41 22.70 37.99
N ASP A 26 -19.11 22.70 38.26
CA ASP A 26 -18.11 22.79 37.21
C ASP A 26 -18.27 21.54 36.30
N ALA A 27 -19.09 21.66 35.27
CA ALA A 27 -19.09 20.70 34.22
C ALA A 27 -17.65 20.66 33.62
N PRO A 28 -17.01 19.50 33.56
CA PRO A 28 -15.70 19.44 32.95
C PRO A 28 -15.87 19.98 31.52
N ARG A 29 -15.25 21.14 31.23
CA ARG A 29 -15.07 21.57 29.85
C ARG A 29 -14.38 20.40 29.16
N ALA A 30 -15.13 19.70 28.32
CA ALA A 30 -14.54 18.80 27.38
C ALA A 30 -13.44 19.59 26.64
N ALA A 31 -12.19 19.29 26.96
CA ALA A 31 -11.07 19.88 26.26
C ALA A 31 -11.35 19.56 24.78
N ALA A 32 -11.64 20.61 24.00
CA ALA A 32 -11.75 20.47 22.56
C ALA A 32 -10.42 19.84 22.14
N GLN A 33 -10.45 18.56 21.77
CA GLN A 33 -9.29 17.92 21.18
C GLN A 33 -8.88 18.82 20.03
N ALA A 34 -7.66 19.36 20.12
CA ALA A 34 -7.09 20.11 19.02
C ALA A 34 -7.18 19.20 17.79
N VAL A 35 -8.00 19.60 16.83
CA VAL A 35 -8.13 18.89 15.56
C VAL A 35 -6.72 18.91 14.97
N SER A 36 -6.05 17.76 14.94
CA SER A 36 -4.73 17.67 14.35
C SER A 36 -4.89 18.08 12.87
N THR A 37 -4.12 19.06 12.45
CA THR A 37 -4.15 19.48 11.04
C THR A 37 -3.82 18.28 10.16
N SER A 38 -4.71 17.96 9.22
CA SER A 38 -4.48 16.85 8.28
C SER A 38 -3.17 17.05 7.52
N LEU A 39 -2.47 15.96 7.24
CA LEU A 39 -1.27 15.93 6.41
C LEU A 39 -1.50 16.56 5.04
N LEU A 40 -2.73 16.49 4.50
CA LEU A 40 -3.11 17.17 3.28
C LEU A 40 -2.78 18.67 3.32
N ARG A 41 -3.07 19.35 4.44
CA ARG A 41 -2.76 20.78 4.59
C ARG A 41 -1.27 21.01 4.72
N THR A 42 -0.57 20.18 5.48
CA THR A 42 0.89 20.23 5.63
C THR A 42 1.61 20.08 4.28
N VAL A 43 1.15 19.15 3.44
CA VAL A 43 1.72 18.90 2.11
C VAL A 43 1.47 20.08 1.17
N LEU A 44 0.24 20.64 1.18
CA LEU A 44 -0.10 21.82 0.39
C LEU A 44 0.74 23.05 0.79
N ASP A 45 0.89 23.29 2.09
CA ASP A 45 1.68 24.40 2.62
C ASP A 45 3.18 24.27 2.30
N ARG A 46 3.69 23.04 2.27
CA ARG A 46 5.08 22.73 1.91
C ARG A 46 5.34 22.90 0.41
N GLY A 47 4.34 22.70 -0.44
CA GLY A 47 4.43 22.87 -1.89
C GLY A 47 5.06 21.71 -2.66
N HIS A 48 5.27 20.55 -2.03
CA HIS A 48 5.70 19.30 -2.67
C HIS A 48 5.26 18.09 -1.85
N LEU A 49 5.17 16.93 -2.51
CA LEU A 49 4.83 15.62 -1.93
C LEU A 49 6.12 14.84 -1.64
N ILE A 50 6.23 14.18 -0.48
CA ILE A 50 7.33 13.28 -0.14
C ILE A 50 6.86 11.84 -0.25
N VAL A 51 7.42 11.09 -1.21
CA VAL A 51 7.02 9.71 -1.52
C VAL A 51 8.14 8.73 -1.22
N GLY A 52 7.86 7.75 -0.38
CA GLY A 52 8.73 6.58 -0.19
C GLY A 52 8.54 5.59 -1.34
N THR A 53 9.63 5.24 -2.02
CA THR A 53 9.64 4.28 -3.12
C THR A 53 10.99 3.57 -3.21
N GLY A 54 11.14 2.60 -4.13
CA GLY A 54 12.42 1.97 -4.45
C GLY A 54 12.98 2.42 -5.80
N SER A 55 14.06 1.77 -6.25
CA SER A 55 14.68 2.07 -7.55
C SER A 55 15.16 0.84 -8.33
N THR A 56 14.76 -0.38 -7.91
CA THR A 56 15.34 -1.63 -8.46
C THR A 56 14.32 -2.65 -8.93
N ASN A 57 13.03 -2.32 -8.96
CA ASN A 57 11.97 -3.27 -9.30
C ASN A 57 11.16 -2.83 -10.54
N PRO A 58 11.64 -3.08 -11.77
CA PRO A 58 10.82 -2.89 -12.96
C PRO A 58 9.65 -3.90 -13.02
N PRO A 59 8.48 -3.50 -13.53
CA PRO A 59 8.12 -2.20 -14.10
C PRO A 59 7.57 -1.20 -13.07
N TRP A 60 7.69 -1.44 -11.78
CA TRP A 60 7.06 -0.67 -10.70
C TRP A 60 7.81 0.61 -10.36
N HIS A 61 9.07 0.50 -9.95
CA HIS A 61 9.96 1.61 -9.58
C HIS A 61 11.41 1.20 -9.86
N PHE A 62 12.03 1.81 -10.85
CA PHE A 62 13.38 1.49 -11.28
C PHE A 62 14.04 2.69 -11.96
N GLU A 63 15.35 2.65 -12.08
CA GLU A 63 16.08 3.60 -12.90
C GLU A 63 16.18 3.11 -14.34
N ASP A 64 15.83 3.96 -15.30
CA ASP A 64 16.01 3.67 -16.72
C ASP A 64 17.50 3.77 -17.12
N ASP A 65 17.78 3.50 -18.41
CA ASP A 65 19.15 3.53 -18.95
C ASP A 65 19.85 4.89 -18.82
N ALA A 66 19.09 5.96 -18.56
CA ALA A 66 19.60 7.31 -18.31
C ALA A 66 19.76 7.62 -16.81
N GLY A 67 19.50 6.64 -15.93
CA GLY A 67 19.53 6.82 -14.48
C GLY A 67 18.33 7.60 -13.92
N LYS A 68 17.26 7.74 -14.71
CA LYS A 68 16.05 8.45 -14.27
C LYS A 68 15.08 7.46 -13.61
N LEU A 69 14.63 7.82 -12.42
CA LEU A 69 13.61 7.06 -11.70
C LEU A 69 12.29 7.06 -12.49
N THR A 70 11.76 5.87 -12.75
CA THR A 70 10.57 5.63 -13.56
C THR A 70 9.80 4.39 -13.08
N GLY A 71 8.65 4.11 -13.69
CA GLY A 71 7.81 2.97 -13.37
C GLY A 71 6.38 3.34 -13.01
N MET A 72 5.54 2.32 -12.83
CA MET A 72 4.11 2.53 -12.53
C MET A 72 3.91 3.22 -11.18
N ASP A 73 4.68 2.88 -10.14
CA ASP A 73 4.61 3.54 -8.83
C ASP A 73 4.99 5.03 -8.91
N ILE A 74 5.95 5.35 -9.77
CA ILE A 74 6.37 6.74 -10.02
C ILE A 74 5.25 7.52 -10.73
N ALA A 75 4.54 6.87 -11.66
CA ALA A 75 3.37 7.48 -12.31
C ALA A 75 2.24 7.73 -11.29
N MET A 76 1.99 6.79 -10.37
CA MET A 76 0.99 6.97 -9.30
C MET A 76 1.37 8.15 -8.37
N ALA A 77 2.66 8.33 -8.04
CA ALA A 77 3.12 9.50 -7.29
C ALA A 77 2.91 10.82 -8.05
N ARG A 78 3.17 10.84 -9.37
CA ARG A 78 2.93 12.00 -10.23
C ARG A 78 1.44 12.37 -10.32
N ILE A 79 0.54 11.39 -10.30
CA ILE A 79 -0.91 11.62 -10.23
C ILE A 79 -1.26 12.41 -8.96
N LEU A 80 -0.72 12.03 -7.81
CA LEU A 80 -0.96 12.76 -6.56
C LEU A 80 -0.39 14.19 -6.63
N ALA A 81 0.84 14.36 -7.11
CA ALA A 81 1.43 15.69 -7.25
C ALA A 81 0.65 16.59 -8.22
N LYS A 82 0.18 16.04 -9.34
CA LYS A 82 -0.69 16.75 -10.28
C LYS A 82 -2.00 17.19 -9.60
N GLY A 83 -2.59 16.32 -8.79
CA GLY A 83 -3.81 16.65 -8.03
C GLY A 83 -3.60 17.70 -6.95
N LEU A 84 -2.43 17.74 -6.29
CA LEU A 84 -2.11 18.71 -5.23
C LEU A 84 -1.74 20.09 -5.77
N PHE A 85 -0.95 20.14 -6.84
CA PHE A 85 -0.21 21.34 -7.24
C PHE A 85 -0.45 21.74 -8.71
N ASP A 86 -1.27 21.00 -9.45
CA ASP A 86 -1.38 21.10 -10.91
C ASP A 86 -0.02 20.91 -11.64
N ASP A 87 0.95 20.30 -10.94
CA ASP A 87 2.33 20.06 -11.41
C ASP A 87 2.79 18.66 -10.96
N GLU A 88 2.92 17.74 -11.90
CA GLU A 88 3.32 16.35 -11.65
C GLU A 88 4.79 16.19 -11.21
N THR A 89 5.60 17.24 -11.30
CA THR A 89 7.01 17.23 -10.92
C THR A 89 7.25 17.60 -9.46
N LYS A 90 6.23 18.03 -8.74
CA LYS A 90 6.28 18.42 -7.32
C LYS A 90 6.32 17.21 -6.38
N VAL A 91 7.28 16.30 -6.63
CA VAL A 91 7.52 15.10 -5.81
C VAL A 91 8.98 15.05 -5.40
N GLU A 92 9.21 14.83 -4.12
CA GLU A 92 10.49 14.40 -3.56
C GLU A 92 10.43 12.90 -3.32
N TYR A 93 11.37 12.14 -3.87
CA TYR A 93 11.43 10.69 -3.69
C TYR A 93 12.44 10.32 -2.62
N VAL A 94 11.99 9.56 -1.63
CA VAL A 94 12.84 8.91 -0.62
C VAL A 94 13.03 7.46 -1.05
N ILE A 95 14.21 7.15 -1.58
CA ILE A 95 14.56 5.78 -1.97
C ILE A 95 14.76 4.95 -0.72
N GLN A 96 14.08 3.81 -0.65
CA GLN A 96 14.05 2.96 0.52
C GLN A 96 13.91 1.48 0.15
N GLU A 97 14.45 0.62 1.02
CA GLU A 97 14.22 -0.81 0.94
C GLU A 97 12.83 -1.19 1.50
N PRO A 98 12.26 -2.33 1.08
CA PRO A 98 10.92 -2.76 1.50
C PRO A 98 10.71 -2.82 3.01
N ALA A 99 11.73 -3.18 3.79
CA ALA A 99 11.65 -3.23 5.25
C ALA A 99 11.50 -1.84 5.90
N ALA A 100 11.91 -0.77 5.22
CA ALA A 100 11.80 0.60 5.71
C ALA A 100 10.44 1.26 5.45
N ARG A 101 9.56 0.65 4.64
CA ARG A 101 8.25 1.22 4.26
C ARG A 101 7.40 1.61 5.46
N VAL A 102 7.11 0.66 6.35
CA VAL A 102 6.29 0.92 7.55
C VAL A 102 6.98 1.88 8.52
N PRO A 103 8.26 1.70 8.89
CA PRO A 103 8.98 2.68 9.73
C PRO A 103 8.96 4.10 9.19
N ASN A 104 9.19 4.30 7.89
CA ASN A 104 9.20 5.64 7.30
C ASN A 104 7.82 6.32 7.29
N ILE A 105 6.74 5.54 7.14
CA ILE A 105 5.36 6.02 7.29
C ILE A 105 5.09 6.45 8.75
N THR A 106 5.38 5.57 9.69
CA THR A 106 5.01 5.79 11.11
C THR A 106 5.80 6.92 11.75
N THR A 107 7.04 7.15 11.33
CA THR A 107 7.88 8.27 11.78
C THR A 107 7.58 9.59 11.06
N GLY A 108 6.78 9.57 9.98
CA GLY A 108 6.50 10.76 9.18
C GLY A 108 7.67 11.22 8.30
N LYS A 109 8.63 10.32 8.01
CA LYS A 109 9.72 10.62 7.07
C LYS A 109 9.20 10.79 5.65
N VAL A 110 8.09 10.13 5.31
CA VAL A 110 7.37 10.24 4.05
C VAL A 110 5.89 10.50 4.29
N ASP A 111 5.23 11.17 3.36
CA ASP A 111 3.79 11.43 3.41
C ASP A 111 2.99 10.20 3.01
N VAL A 112 3.51 9.46 2.04
CA VAL A 112 2.91 8.26 1.47
C VAL A 112 4.01 7.34 0.94
N VAL A 113 3.80 6.04 1.04
CA VAL A 113 4.62 5.03 0.36
C VAL A 113 3.86 4.53 -0.85
N ILE A 114 4.49 4.62 -2.02
CA ILE A 114 4.02 4.02 -3.28
C ILE A 114 5.16 3.15 -3.79
N GLN A 115 5.12 1.87 -3.41
CA GLN A 115 6.21 0.91 -3.61
C GLN A 115 5.64 -0.51 -3.64
N PHE A 116 4.83 -0.84 -4.69
CA PHE A 116 4.23 -2.17 -4.89
C PHE A 116 3.83 -2.87 -3.58
N MET A 117 3.22 -2.13 -2.67
CA MET A 117 2.95 -2.64 -1.32
C MET A 117 1.67 -3.47 -1.28
N THR A 118 1.83 -4.78 -1.09
CA THR A 118 0.72 -5.71 -0.93
C THR A 118 -0.09 -5.37 0.32
N VAL A 119 -1.40 -5.25 0.15
CA VAL A 119 -2.35 -5.11 1.26
C VAL A 119 -2.44 -6.42 2.03
N SER A 120 -2.21 -6.39 3.33
CA SER A 120 -2.47 -7.53 4.21
C SER A 120 -3.06 -7.08 5.55
N PRO A 121 -3.82 -7.96 6.24
CA PRO A 121 -4.37 -7.64 7.57
C PRO A 121 -3.29 -7.26 8.59
N ALA A 122 -2.13 -7.89 8.53
CA ALA A 122 -1.01 -7.61 9.43
C ALA A 122 -0.46 -6.19 9.21
N ARG A 123 -0.26 -5.78 7.96
CA ARG A 123 0.20 -4.42 7.61
C ARG A 123 -0.87 -3.36 7.90
N ALA A 124 -2.15 -3.69 7.71
CA ALA A 124 -3.27 -2.79 7.98
C ALA A 124 -3.42 -2.44 9.48
N GLN A 125 -2.81 -3.20 10.38
CA GLN A 125 -2.71 -2.84 11.80
C GLN A 125 -1.71 -1.69 12.05
N LEU A 126 -0.79 -1.45 11.13
CA LEU A 126 0.33 -0.51 11.30
C LEU A 126 0.18 0.75 10.42
N VAL A 127 -0.44 0.63 9.27
CA VAL A 127 -0.61 1.70 8.27
C VAL A 127 -2.02 1.70 7.71
N ALA A 128 -2.46 2.83 7.15
CA ALA A 128 -3.66 2.94 6.34
C ALA A 128 -3.30 2.67 4.87
N PHE A 129 -4.15 1.94 4.16
CA PHE A 129 -4.01 1.68 2.73
C PHE A 129 -5.04 2.46 1.94
N SER A 130 -4.64 2.97 0.79
CA SER A 130 -5.56 3.46 -0.23
C SER A 130 -6.37 2.31 -0.83
N ARG A 131 -7.36 2.63 -1.66
CA ARG A 131 -7.92 1.63 -2.57
C ARG A 131 -6.81 1.08 -3.47
N PRO A 132 -6.88 -0.21 -3.83
CA PRO A 132 -5.88 -0.80 -4.70
C PRO A 132 -5.83 -0.10 -6.06
N TYR A 133 -4.62 0.17 -6.54
CA TYR A 133 -4.39 0.69 -7.89
C TYR A 133 -4.00 -0.41 -8.88
N TYR A 134 -3.73 -1.63 -8.40
CA TYR A 134 -3.39 -2.78 -9.23
C TYR A 134 -3.72 -4.10 -8.53
N VAL A 135 -4.10 -5.10 -9.31
CA VAL A 135 -4.20 -6.49 -8.87
C VAL A 135 -3.04 -7.26 -9.49
N GLU A 136 -2.09 -7.63 -8.65
CA GLU A 136 -0.90 -8.37 -9.04
C GLU A 136 -1.07 -9.87 -8.74
N GLY A 137 -0.14 -10.70 -9.20
CA GLY A 137 0.01 -12.08 -8.81
C GLY A 137 1.48 -12.40 -8.57
N ALA A 138 1.76 -13.34 -7.67
CA ALA A 138 3.08 -13.91 -7.56
C ALA A 138 3.34 -14.86 -8.74
N ALA A 139 4.56 -14.89 -9.25
CA ALA A 139 4.96 -15.77 -10.32
C ALA A 139 6.39 -16.28 -10.12
N LEU A 140 6.74 -17.30 -10.87
CA LEU A 140 8.07 -17.90 -10.85
C LEU A 140 8.91 -17.33 -12.00
N LEU A 141 10.20 -17.09 -11.75
CA LEU A 141 11.18 -16.65 -12.72
C LEU A 141 12.40 -17.57 -12.64
N THR A 142 12.87 -18.08 -13.77
CA THR A 142 14.09 -18.91 -13.84
C THR A 142 15.10 -18.30 -14.82
N ALA A 143 16.30 -18.84 -14.84
CA ALA A 143 17.28 -18.54 -15.90
C ALA A 143 17.35 -19.71 -16.89
N PRO A 144 17.74 -19.51 -18.16
CA PRO A 144 17.84 -20.58 -19.17
C PRO A 144 18.79 -21.72 -18.78
N LYS A 145 19.75 -21.43 -17.89
CA LYS A 145 20.70 -22.43 -17.34
C LYS A 145 20.19 -23.12 -16.07
N SER A 146 19.02 -22.76 -15.55
CA SER A 146 18.46 -23.43 -14.38
C SER A 146 18.20 -24.91 -14.70
N LYS A 147 18.45 -25.75 -13.72
CA LYS A 147 18.25 -27.21 -13.84
C LYS A 147 16.78 -27.56 -14.13
N TRP A 148 15.86 -26.75 -13.64
CA TRP A 148 14.41 -26.92 -13.78
C TRP A 148 13.79 -25.73 -14.49
N GLN A 149 13.18 -25.97 -15.68
CA GLN A 149 12.66 -24.90 -16.56
C GLN A 149 11.14 -24.78 -16.54
N THR A 150 10.43 -25.68 -15.89
CA THR A 150 8.97 -25.67 -15.80
C THR A 150 8.51 -25.77 -14.36
N TYR A 151 7.33 -25.24 -14.07
CA TYR A 151 6.72 -25.37 -12.74
C TYR A 151 6.62 -26.83 -12.26
N ALA A 152 6.21 -27.74 -13.15
CA ALA A 152 6.10 -29.16 -12.81
C ALA A 152 7.45 -29.75 -12.38
N ALA A 153 8.54 -29.41 -13.08
CA ALA A 153 9.89 -29.86 -12.72
C ALA A 153 10.38 -29.27 -11.42
N LEU A 154 10.15 -27.97 -11.18
CA LEU A 154 10.46 -27.30 -9.91
C LEU A 154 9.72 -27.95 -8.74
N LYS A 155 8.41 -28.19 -8.88
CA LYS A 155 7.58 -28.81 -7.85
C LYS A 155 8.06 -30.25 -7.53
N ALA A 156 8.37 -31.03 -8.56
CA ALA A 156 8.85 -32.40 -8.41
C ALA A 156 10.22 -32.49 -7.76
N ALA A 157 11.08 -31.48 -7.91
CA ALA A 157 12.40 -31.43 -7.32
C ALA A 157 12.37 -31.18 -5.78
N GLY A 158 11.27 -30.63 -5.26
CA GLY A 158 11.01 -30.47 -3.82
C GLY A 158 12.11 -29.70 -3.09
N SER A 159 12.67 -30.27 -2.04
CA SER A 159 13.70 -29.65 -1.19
C SER A 159 15.06 -29.39 -1.87
N GLN A 160 15.26 -29.86 -3.09
CA GLN A 160 16.45 -29.54 -3.88
C GLN A 160 16.40 -28.14 -4.48
N VAL A 161 15.20 -27.52 -4.58
CA VAL A 161 15.00 -26.19 -5.16
C VAL A 161 15.34 -25.11 -4.15
N ARG A 162 16.18 -24.16 -4.54
CA ARG A 162 16.45 -22.92 -3.82
C ARG A 162 15.66 -21.80 -4.48
N ALA A 163 14.75 -21.18 -3.74
CA ALA A 163 13.89 -20.11 -4.20
C ALA A 163 14.33 -18.77 -3.61
N SER A 164 14.78 -17.83 -4.43
CA SER A 164 15.03 -16.46 -3.98
C SER A 164 13.73 -15.64 -3.95
N VAL A 165 13.61 -14.79 -2.95
CA VAL A 165 12.43 -13.92 -2.75
C VAL A 165 12.84 -12.65 -2.03
N LEU A 166 12.10 -11.56 -2.27
CA LEU A 166 12.30 -10.31 -1.55
C LEU A 166 11.91 -10.46 -0.08
N GLN A 167 12.80 -10.06 0.82
CA GLN A 167 12.61 -10.18 2.26
C GLN A 167 11.39 -9.36 2.74
N ASN A 168 10.44 -10.05 3.33
CA ASN A 168 9.29 -9.46 4.01
C ASN A 168 8.60 -10.51 4.89
N VAL A 169 7.59 -10.08 5.67
CA VAL A 169 6.89 -10.94 6.64
C VAL A 169 6.11 -12.12 6.03
N ASP A 170 5.79 -12.04 4.75
CA ASP A 170 4.98 -13.04 4.04
C ASP A 170 5.83 -13.92 3.10
N ALA A 171 7.15 -13.64 2.99
CA ALA A 171 8.02 -14.20 1.95
C ALA A 171 8.05 -15.74 1.94
N ASP A 172 8.24 -16.38 3.10
CA ASP A 172 8.31 -17.84 3.21
C ASP A 172 6.98 -18.49 2.82
N GLY A 173 5.87 -17.92 3.32
CA GLY A 173 4.52 -18.40 2.98
C GLY A 173 4.25 -18.30 1.48
N LEU A 174 4.65 -17.19 0.86
CA LEU A 174 4.46 -16.99 -0.57
C LEU A 174 5.23 -18.01 -1.41
N VAL A 175 6.48 -18.33 -1.05
CA VAL A 175 7.26 -19.38 -1.72
C VAL A 175 6.60 -20.74 -1.54
N HIS A 176 6.21 -21.09 -0.32
CA HIS A 176 5.68 -22.42 -0.02
C HIS A 176 4.27 -22.67 -0.57
N LEU A 177 3.51 -21.63 -0.93
CA LEU A 177 2.25 -21.79 -1.69
C LEU A 177 2.50 -22.45 -3.06
N ALA A 178 3.57 -22.09 -3.74
CA ALA A 178 3.91 -22.66 -5.05
C ALA A 178 4.81 -23.91 -4.93
N LEU A 179 5.81 -23.83 -4.08
CA LEU A 179 6.89 -24.81 -3.92
C LEU A 179 7.01 -25.21 -2.46
N PRO A 180 6.14 -26.13 -1.95
CA PRO A 180 5.99 -26.41 -0.52
C PRO A 180 7.28 -26.85 0.20
N ASP A 181 8.18 -27.54 -0.50
CA ASP A 181 9.41 -28.09 0.07
C ASP A 181 10.66 -27.29 -0.28
N ALA A 182 10.55 -26.17 -1.04
CA ALA A 182 11.72 -25.42 -1.48
C ALA A 182 12.47 -24.75 -0.32
N GLN A 183 13.79 -24.62 -0.47
CA GLN A 183 14.63 -23.83 0.42
C GLN A 183 14.47 -22.36 0.09
N VAL A 184 14.10 -21.52 1.06
CA VAL A 184 13.85 -20.09 0.87
C VAL A 184 15.11 -19.27 1.10
N LEU A 185 15.48 -18.44 0.14
CA LEU A 185 16.56 -17.46 0.21
C LEU A 185 15.95 -16.04 0.17
N GLN A 186 15.76 -15.44 1.33
CA GLN A 186 15.29 -14.06 1.43
C GLN A 186 16.42 -13.07 1.18
N LEU A 187 16.19 -12.07 0.33
CA LEU A 187 17.15 -11.04 -0.05
C LEU A 187 16.54 -9.63 0.09
N ASP A 188 17.38 -8.67 0.39
CA ASP A 188 17.02 -7.31 0.78
C ASP A 188 16.51 -6.44 -0.38
N THR A 189 17.01 -6.70 -1.61
CA THR A 189 16.62 -5.96 -2.81
C THR A 189 16.10 -6.88 -3.91
N GLN A 190 15.22 -6.35 -4.74
CA GLN A 190 14.71 -7.07 -5.92
C GLN A 190 15.84 -7.39 -6.91
N ALA A 191 16.82 -6.52 -7.06
CA ALA A 191 17.99 -6.74 -7.88
C ALA A 191 18.78 -7.98 -7.41
N ASN A 192 18.98 -8.12 -6.10
CA ASN A 192 19.67 -9.28 -5.51
C ASN A 192 18.88 -10.59 -5.72
N VAL A 193 17.54 -10.52 -5.74
CA VAL A 193 16.66 -11.66 -6.05
C VAL A 193 16.90 -12.15 -7.49
N PHE A 194 16.99 -11.23 -8.46
CA PHE A 194 17.28 -11.58 -9.86
C PHE A 194 18.71 -12.09 -10.05
N GLU A 195 19.67 -11.42 -9.41
CA GLU A 195 21.06 -11.84 -9.47
C GLU A 195 21.27 -13.27 -8.91
N ALA A 196 20.53 -13.64 -7.87
CA ALA A 196 20.66 -14.95 -7.26
C ALA A 196 20.39 -16.09 -8.25
N ILE A 197 19.42 -15.96 -9.16
CA ILE A 197 19.16 -16.98 -10.19
C ILE A 197 20.18 -16.94 -11.34
N THR A 198 20.62 -15.77 -11.77
CA THR A 198 21.65 -15.66 -12.83
C THR A 198 23.04 -16.10 -12.37
N ALA A 199 23.37 -15.88 -11.11
CA ALA A 199 24.60 -16.33 -10.47
C ALA A 199 24.55 -17.79 -9.98
N GLY A 200 23.43 -18.51 -10.11
CA GLY A 200 23.25 -19.89 -9.67
C GLY A 200 23.21 -20.07 -8.14
N ARG A 201 22.96 -19.00 -7.38
CA ARG A 201 22.73 -19.07 -5.91
C ARG A 201 21.31 -19.57 -5.60
N ALA A 202 20.35 -19.27 -6.47
CA ALA A 202 18.99 -19.80 -6.45
C ALA A 202 18.67 -20.47 -7.81
N ASP A 203 17.69 -21.34 -7.80
CA ASP A 203 17.22 -22.08 -8.98
C ASP A 203 15.98 -21.42 -9.60
N VAL A 204 15.23 -20.68 -8.80
CA VAL A 204 14.01 -19.95 -9.17
C VAL A 204 13.90 -18.70 -8.30
N ALA A 205 13.30 -17.65 -8.83
CA ALA A 205 12.87 -16.50 -8.02
C ALA A 205 11.33 -16.47 -7.96
N VAL A 206 10.80 -16.06 -6.79
CA VAL A 206 9.38 -15.74 -6.60
C VAL A 206 9.26 -14.24 -6.62
N VAL A 207 8.57 -13.72 -7.64
CA VAL A 207 8.43 -12.29 -7.92
C VAL A 207 7.05 -11.99 -8.48
N ASP A 208 6.77 -10.72 -8.74
CA ASP A 208 5.51 -10.30 -9.33
C ASP A 208 5.34 -10.83 -10.77
N ALA A 209 4.14 -11.23 -11.14
CA ALA A 209 3.84 -11.73 -12.48
C ALA A 209 4.12 -10.67 -13.57
N SER A 210 3.84 -9.40 -13.28
CA SER A 210 4.19 -8.27 -14.16
C SER A 210 5.71 -8.14 -14.35
N THR A 211 6.48 -8.34 -13.28
CA THR A 211 7.95 -8.31 -13.30
C THR A 211 8.51 -9.46 -14.14
N VAL A 212 7.96 -10.69 -14.05
CA VAL A 212 8.35 -11.81 -14.89
C VAL A 212 8.16 -11.46 -16.37
N LYS A 213 6.98 -10.99 -16.75
CA LYS A 213 6.67 -10.57 -18.14
C LYS A 213 7.64 -9.50 -18.63
N TRP A 214 7.89 -8.48 -17.80
CA TRP A 214 8.81 -7.40 -18.12
C TRP A 214 10.24 -7.90 -18.34
N LEU A 215 10.80 -8.67 -17.40
CA LEU A 215 12.18 -9.15 -17.46
C LEU A 215 12.41 -10.08 -18.64
N VAL A 216 11.51 -11.02 -18.90
CA VAL A 216 11.61 -11.96 -20.04
C VAL A 216 11.55 -11.19 -21.36
N LYS A 217 10.68 -10.17 -21.48
CA LYS A 217 10.58 -9.34 -22.69
C LYS A 217 11.80 -8.44 -22.92
N LYS A 218 12.30 -7.82 -21.86
CA LYS A 218 13.40 -6.83 -21.95
C LYS A 218 14.78 -7.47 -22.00
N ASN A 219 14.93 -8.68 -21.45
CA ASN A 219 16.21 -9.39 -21.36
C ASN A 219 16.12 -10.79 -22.00
N PRO A 220 15.91 -10.86 -23.32
CA PRO A 220 15.75 -12.14 -24.01
C PRO A 220 17.00 -13.01 -23.81
N GLY A 221 16.79 -14.25 -23.39
CA GLY A 221 17.87 -15.22 -23.14
C GLY A 221 18.55 -15.12 -21.77
N ILE A 222 18.17 -14.18 -20.91
CA ILE A 222 18.68 -14.09 -19.52
C ILE A 222 17.66 -14.71 -18.54
N TYR A 223 16.37 -14.55 -18.79
CA TYR A 223 15.30 -15.04 -17.92
C TYR A 223 14.32 -15.90 -18.70
N THR A 224 13.65 -16.80 -17.98
CA THR A 224 12.60 -17.69 -18.52
C THR A 224 11.42 -17.71 -17.57
N ASP A 225 10.21 -17.66 -18.13
CA ASP A 225 8.97 -17.86 -17.40
C ASP A 225 8.62 -19.35 -17.36
N PRO A 226 8.60 -20.02 -16.20
CA PRO A 226 8.21 -21.43 -16.08
C PRO A 226 6.70 -21.67 -16.21
N GLY A 227 5.91 -20.61 -16.49
CA GLY A 227 4.49 -20.70 -16.80
C GLY A 227 3.58 -20.87 -15.61
N TYR A 228 3.91 -20.30 -14.45
CA TYR A 228 3.09 -20.39 -13.25
C TYR A 228 2.98 -19.05 -12.52
N ALA A 229 1.75 -18.54 -12.44
CA ALA A 229 1.39 -17.38 -11.62
C ALA A 229 0.26 -17.79 -10.65
N TYR A 230 0.28 -17.23 -9.45
CA TYR A 230 -0.62 -17.61 -8.36
C TYR A 230 -0.82 -16.43 -7.41
N GLU A 231 -1.68 -16.59 -6.42
CA GLU A 231 -1.91 -15.66 -5.32
C GLU A 231 -2.15 -14.21 -5.78
N ALA A 232 -3.42 -13.88 -6.02
CA ALA A 232 -3.79 -12.50 -6.35
C ALA A 232 -3.46 -11.56 -5.19
N GLN A 233 -2.70 -10.52 -5.45
CA GLN A 233 -2.25 -9.53 -4.50
C GLN A 233 -2.75 -8.14 -4.87
N LEU A 234 -3.24 -7.39 -3.89
CA LEU A 234 -3.70 -6.03 -4.08
C LEU A 234 -2.57 -5.05 -3.77
N TYR A 235 -2.17 -4.24 -4.72
CA TYR A 235 -1.19 -3.17 -4.50
C TYR A 235 -1.89 -1.85 -4.21
N SER A 236 -1.47 -1.22 -3.10
CA SER A 236 -2.03 0.05 -2.63
C SER A 236 -0.92 0.98 -2.16
N ALA A 237 -1.20 2.27 -2.19
CA ALA A 237 -0.40 3.24 -1.47
C ALA A 237 -0.66 3.09 0.04
N ALA A 238 0.38 3.31 0.83
CA ALA A 238 0.29 3.21 2.28
C ALA A 238 0.68 4.54 2.94
N MET A 239 -0.02 4.89 4.01
CA MET A 239 0.17 6.14 4.74
C MET A 239 -0.07 5.96 6.24
N ARG A 240 0.26 6.98 7.04
CA ARG A 240 0.03 6.94 8.47
C ARG A 240 -1.47 6.84 8.79
N GLN A 241 -1.81 6.03 9.77
CA GLN A 241 -3.18 5.93 10.29
C GLN A 241 -3.63 7.21 11.00
N GLY A 242 -4.95 7.40 11.09
CA GLY A 242 -5.55 8.49 11.87
C GLY A 242 -5.74 9.80 11.11
N ASP A 243 -5.52 9.83 9.80
CA ASP A 243 -5.79 10.98 8.94
C ASP A 243 -6.78 10.61 7.81
N PRO A 244 -8.08 10.62 8.10
CA PRO A 244 -9.10 10.26 7.12
C PRO A 244 -9.16 11.24 5.94
N ASP A 245 -8.84 12.51 6.13
CA ASP A 245 -8.86 13.51 5.06
C ASP A 245 -7.76 13.23 4.04
N TRP A 246 -6.55 12.89 4.50
CA TRP A 246 -5.44 12.51 3.64
C TRP A 246 -5.76 11.24 2.86
N LEU A 247 -6.25 10.20 3.53
CA LEU A 247 -6.62 8.93 2.90
C LEU A 247 -7.70 9.12 1.84
N LEU A 248 -8.78 9.84 2.18
CA LEU A 248 -9.89 10.09 1.25
C LEU A 248 -9.43 10.90 0.04
N TRP A 249 -8.52 11.86 0.24
CA TRP A 249 -7.97 12.66 -0.84
C TRP A 249 -7.13 11.80 -1.80
N VAL A 250 -6.22 10.95 -1.28
CA VAL A 250 -5.42 10.00 -2.09
C VAL A 250 -6.33 9.07 -2.88
N ASP A 251 -7.34 8.48 -2.24
CA ASP A 251 -8.32 7.61 -2.90
C ASP A 251 -9.08 8.34 -4.01
N THR A 252 -9.46 9.59 -3.77
CA THR A 252 -10.15 10.41 -4.78
C THR A 252 -9.27 10.63 -6.00
N CYS A 253 -8.01 11.01 -5.81
CA CYS A 253 -7.07 11.22 -6.92
C CYS A 253 -6.85 9.94 -7.75
N PHE A 254 -6.65 8.80 -7.09
CA PHE A 254 -6.49 7.53 -7.79
C PHE A 254 -7.76 7.13 -8.54
N ASN A 255 -8.94 7.26 -7.94
CA ASN A 255 -10.19 6.95 -8.62
C ASN A 255 -10.42 7.83 -9.87
N VAL A 256 -10.14 9.13 -9.78
CA VAL A 256 -10.29 10.05 -10.93
C VAL A 256 -9.30 9.69 -12.04
N ALA A 257 -8.07 9.30 -11.70
CA ALA A 257 -7.07 8.90 -12.68
C ALA A 257 -7.33 7.52 -13.31
N MET A 258 -7.77 6.54 -12.52
CA MET A 258 -7.98 5.17 -13.02
C MET A 258 -9.34 4.99 -13.71
N HIS A 259 -10.38 5.65 -13.21
CA HIS A 259 -11.77 5.41 -13.62
C HIS A 259 -12.53 6.65 -14.07
N GLY A 260 -11.96 7.84 -13.92
CA GLY A 260 -12.64 9.12 -14.15
C GLY A 260 -12.15 9.85 -15.40
N HIS A 261 -12.12 11.17 -15.27
CA HIS A 261 -11.92 12.11 -16.39
C HIS A 261 -10.49 12.68 -16.47
N GLN A 262 -9.52 12.15 -15.71
CA GLN A 262 -8.12 12.55 -15.75
C GLN A 262 -7.18 11.33 -15.90
N PRO A 263 -7.37 10.49 -16.94
CA PRO A 263 -6.68 9.21 -17.04
C PRO A 263 -5.29 9.28 -17.69
N GLU A 264 -4.83 10.46 -18.15
CA GLU A 264 -3.70 10.58 -19.07
C GLU A 264 -2.41 9.97 -18.51
N ILE A 265 -2.03 10.32 -17.26
CA ILE A 265 -0.81 9.81 -16.63
C ILE A 265 -0.94 8.30 -16.40
N TYR A 266 -2.08 7.86 -15.86
CA TYR A 266 -2.32 6.44 -15.58
C TYR A 266 -2.31 5.61 -16.87
N THR A 267 -3.06 6.01 -17.89
CA THR A 267 -3.18 5.29 -19.16
C THR A 267 -1.84 5.20 -19.88
N SER A 268 -1.11 6.32 -19.96
CA SER A 268 0.21 6.34 -20.61
C SER A 268 1.22 5.46 -19.90
N ALA A 269 1.23 5.48 -18.56
CA ALA A 269 2.12 4.64 -17.76
C ALA A 269 1.74 3.15 -17.90
N PHE A 270 0.45 2.83 -17.84
CA PHE A 270 -0.03 1.45 -17.96
C PHE A 270 0.36 0.85 -19.31
N GLU A 271 0.15 1.58 -20.41
CA GLU A 271 0.54 1.14 -21.75
C GLU A 271 2.06 0.98 -21.89
N ALA A 272 2.83 1.95 -21.35
CA ALA A 272 4.30 1.91 -21.43
C ALA A 272 4.90 0.72 -20.65
N PHE A 273 4.38 0.42 -19.47
CA PHE A 273 4.97 -0.58 -18.58
C PHE A 273 4.36 -1.98 -18.74
N PHE A 274 3.08 -2.10 -19.06
CA PHE A 274 2.41 -3.40 -19.20
C PHE A 274 2.14 -3.78 -20.66
N GLY A 275 2.30 -2.85 -21.62
CA GLY A 275 2.17 -3.13 -23.05
C GLY A 275 0.73 -3.16 -23.57
N GLU A 276 -0.23 -2.79 -22.73
CA GLU A 276 -1.67 -2.74 -23.07
C GLU A 276 -2.32 -1.53 -22.40
N LYS A 277 -3.44 -1.07 -22.93
CA LYS A 277 -4.22 0.00 -22.31
C LYS A 277 -5.05 -0.55 -21.15
N PRO A 278 -5.22 0.22 -20.07
CA PRO A 278 -6.11 -0.20 -19.01
C PRO A 278 -7.55 -0.32 -19.51
N PRO A 279 -8.41 -1.13 -18.88
CA PRO A 279 -9.81 -1.21 -19.23
C PRO A 279 -10.49 0.17 -19.21
N VAL A 280 -11.19 0.52 -20.29
CA VAL A 280 -11.91 1.80 -20.38
C VAL A 280 -13.21 1.69 -19.64
N GLN A 281 -13.43 2.62 -18.69
CA GLN A 281 -14.72 2.75 -18.03
C GLN A 281 -15.80 3.24 -19.02
N LYS A 282 -16.95 2.59 -18.99
CA LYS A 282 -18.09 2.96 -19.83
C LYS A 282 -19.03 3.90 -19.07
N PRO A 283 -19.32 5.11 -19.57
CA PRO A 283 -20.31 5.99 -18.96
C PRO A 283 -21.66 5.28 -18.78
N GLY A 284 -22.27 5.42 -17.59
CA GLY A 284 -23.53 4.76 -17.25
C GLY A 284 -23.39 3.34 -16.66
N PHE A 285 -22.16 2.84 -16.47
CA PHE A 285 -21.89 1.56 -15.79
C PHE A 285 -21.15 1.78 -14.46
N PRO A 286 -21.34 0.92 -13.46
CA PRO A 286 -20.57 1.00 -12.24
C PRO A 286 -19.06 0.80 -12.52
N PRO A 287 -18.16 1.37 -11.71
CA PRO A 287 -16.71 1.11 -11.81
C PRO A 287 -16.43 -0.37 -11.53
N TYR A 288 -15.41 -0.92 -12.20
CA TYR A 288 -14.96 -2.30 -12.00
C TYR A 288 -14.36 -2.51 -10.62
#